data_93733d867be5cf7fa2c06dd38946fbab
#
_entry.id   93733d867be5cf7fa2c06dd38946fbab
#
_cell.length_a   1.000
_cell.length_b   1.000
_cell.length_c   1.000
_cell.angle_alpha   90.00
_cell.angle_beta   90.00
_cell.angle_gamma   90.00
#
_symmetry.space_group_name_H-M   'P 1'
#
loop_
_entity.id
_entity.type
_entity.pdbx_description
1 polymer ?
#
loop_
_entity_poly.entity_id
_entity_poly.type
_entity_poly.pdbx_seq_one_letter_code
_entity_poly.pdbx_strand_id
1 'polypeptide(L)' 'MKKFSTMKEAFDWWAKHMYPTLPPDVKKGRYTSAWKDYTYQQGISEKRMTEILSEFGKVDVKIEVTFTPN' A
#
# COMPACT_ATOMS: atom_id res chain seq x y z
N MET A 1 13.92 -3.89 4.29
CA MET A 1 13.26 -2.64 4.68
C MET A 1 13.40 -1.62 3.55
N LYS A 2 12.30 -0.99 3.19
CA LYS A 2 12.31 0.05 2.15
C LYS A 2 11.94 1.39 2.75
N LYS A 3 12.59 2.43 2.28
CA LYS A 3 12.37 3.80 2.77
C LYS A 3 11.72 4.64 1.68
N PHE A 4 10.74 5.43 2.08
CA PHE A 4 9.99 6.31 1.18
C PHE A 4 9.85 7.69 1.81
N SER A 5 9.76 8.71 0.98
CA SER A 5 9.55 10.07 1.48
C SER A 5 8.13 10.30 1.97
N THR A 6 7.16 9.62 1.37
CA THR A 6 5.74 9.78 1.73
C THR A 6 5.04 8.43 1.77
N MET A 7 3.90 8.39 2.45
CA MET A 7 3.05 7.20 2.46
C MET A 7 2.56 6.87 1.05
N LYS A 8 2.31 7.89 0.24
CA LYS A 8 1.88 7.69 -1.14
C LYS A 8 2.93 6.92 -1.94
N GLU A 9 4.21 7.23 -1.77
CA GLU A 9 5.28 6.50 -2.44
C GLU A 9 5.35 5.05 -1.98
N ALA A 10 5.16 4.81 -0.69
CA ALA A 10 5.16 3.45 -0.16
C ALA A 10 3.99 2.65 -0.74
N PHE A 11 2.82 3.25 -0.80
CA PHE A 11 1.64 2.61 -1.35
C PHE A 11 1.78 2.37 -2.86
N ASP A 12 2.41 3.32 -3.57
CA ASP A 12 2.71 3.16 -4.99
C ASP A 12 3.58 1.94 -5.24
N TRP A 13 4.59 1.76 -4.40
CA TRP A 13 5.45 0.58 -4.49
C TRP A 13 4.64 -0.71 -4.29
N TRP A 14 3.77 -0.73 -3.28
CA TRP A 14 2.88 -1.87 -3.03
C TRP A 14 1.99 -2.15 -4.23
N ALA A 15 1.39 -1.11 -4.79
CA ALA A 15 0.48 -1.24 -5.93
C ALA A 15 1.17 -1.80 -7.17
N LYS A 16 2.45 -1.50 -7.35
CA LYS A 16 3.20 -1.93 -8.53
C LYS A 16 3.91 -3.27 -8.35
N HIS A 17 4.33 -3.59 -7.13
CA HIS A 17 5.19 -4.75 -6.90
C HIS A 17 4.51 -5.87 -6.09
N MET A 18 3.57 -5.55 -5.24
CA MET A 18 2.90 -6.55 -4.42
C MET A 18 1.50 -6.90 -4.91
N TYR A 19 0.70 -5.89 -5.22
CA TYR A 19 -0.68 -6.11 -5.65
C TYR A 19 -0.79 -7.03 -6.87
N PRO A 20 0.02 -6.86 -7.95
CA PRO A 20 -0.10 -7.72 -9.12
C PRO A 20 0.23 -9.19 -8.85
N THR A 21 0.98 -9.47 -7.77
CA THR A 21 1.37 -10.84 -7.43
C THR A 21 0.35 -11.55 -6.55
N LEU A 22 -0.66 -10.83 -6.06
CA LEU A 22 -1.66 -11.42 -5.16
C LEU A 22 -2.57 -12.40 -5.91
N PRO A 23 -2.97 -13.52 -5.26
CA PRO A 23 -3.96 -14.42 -5.86
C PRO A 23 -5.30 -13.71 -6.10
N PRO A 24 -6.07 -14.12 -7.12
CA PRO A 24 -7.35 -13.44 -7.42
C PRO A 24 -8.33 -13.39 -6.25
N ASP A 25 -8.37 -14.42 -5.42
CA ASP A 25 -9.26 -14.45 -4.26
C ASP A 25 -8.83 -13.47 -3.17
N VAL A 26 -7.53 -13.19 -3.06
CA VAL A 26 -6.99 -12.20 -2.12
C VAL A 26 -7.20 -10.78 -2.66
N LYS A 27 -7.07 -10.59 -3.98
CA LYS A 27 -7.25 -9.28 -4.61
C LYS A 27 -8.64 -8.70 -4.43
N LYS A 28 -9.67 -9.56 -4.32
CA LYS A 28 -11.04 -9.10 -4.23
C LYS A 28 -11.29 -8.23 -3.01
N GLY A 29 -12.29 -7.35 -3.12
CA GLY A 29 -12.70 -6.53 -2.01
C GLY A 29 -11.82 -5.32 -1.81
N ARG A 30 -11.39 -5.09 -0.56
CA ARG A 30 -10.74 -3.82 -0.20
C ARG A 30 -9.38 -3.58 -0.84
N TYR A 31 -8.64 -4.63 -1.17
CA TYR A 31 -7.33 -4.44 -1.82
C TYR A 31 -7.52 -3.92 -3.24
N THR A 32 -8.43 -4.53 -3.99
CA THR A 32 -8.77 -4.05 -5.33
C THR A 32 -9.37 -2.66 -5.27
N SER A 33 -10.25 -2.40 -4.31
CA SER A 33 -10.88 -1.10 -4.13
C SER A 33 -9.83 -0.03 -3.83
N ALA A 34 -8.90 -0.31 -2.92
CA ALA A 34 -7.84 0.62 -2.57
C ALA A 34 -6.92 0.86 -3.76
N TRP A 35 -6.56 -0.19 -4.50
CA TRP A 35 -5.71 -0.07 -5.67
C TRP A 35 -6.38 0.80 -6.76
N LYS A 36 -7.67 0.60 -6.98
CA LYS A 36 -8.43 1.39 -7.96
C LYS A 36 -8.53 2.85 -7.54
N ASP A 37 -8.82 3.10 -6.28
CA ASP A 37 -8.93 4.47 -5.76
C ASP A 37 -7.60 5.19 -5.92
N TYR A 38 -6.50 4.52 -5.65
CA TYR A 38 -5.18 5.09 -5.82
C TYR A 38 -4.86 5.33 -7.30
N THR A 39 -5.10 4.32 -8.14
CA THR A 39 -4.66 4.35 -9.55
C THR A 39 -5.50 5.28 -10.41
N TYR A 40 -6.81 5.26 -10.22
CA TYR A 40 -7.72 5.95 -11.13
C TYR A 40 -8.33 7.22 -10.56
N GLN A 41 -8.60 7.26 -9.26
CA GLN A 41 -9.30 8.38 -8.65
C GLN A 41 -8.41 9.24 -7.76
N GLN A 42 -7.28 8.70 -7.31
CA GLN A 42 -6.34 9.38 -6.43
C GLN A 42 -6.98 9.88 -5.13
N GLY A 43 -8.03 9.19 -4.67
CA GLY A 43 -8.79 9.61 -3.51
C GLY A 43 -8.57 8.77 -2.26
N ILE A 44 -7.45 8.05 -2.17
CA ILE A 44 -7.18 7.21 -1.01
C ILE A 44 -6.47 8.01 0.08
N SER A 45 -6.94 7.86 1.33
CA SER A 45 -6.34 8.54 2.48
C SER A 45 -5.07 7.84 2.95
N GLU A 46 -4.20 8.59 3.63
CA GLU A 46 -2.99 8.01 4.22
C GLU A 46 -3.32 6.94 5.25
N LYS A 47 -4.39 7.14 6.02
CA LYS A 47 -4.84 6.16 6.99
C LYS A 47 -5.17 4.83 6.32
N ARG A 48 -5.88 4.88 5.21
CA ARG A 48 -6.25 3.68 4.47
C ARG A 48 -5.03 3.01 3.85
N MET A 49 -4.09 3.80 3.33
CA MET A 49 -2.83 3.27 2.82
C MET A 49 -2.06 2.54 3.90
N THR A 50 -1.97 3.15 5.10
CA THR A 50 -1.27 2.55 6.23
C THR A 50 -1.92 1.24 6.65
N GLU A 51 -3.25 1.21 6.70
CA GLU A 51 -3.97 -0.01 7.06
C GLU A 51 -3.72 -1.14 6.07
N ILE A 52 -3.75 -0.84 4.79
CA ILE A 52 -3.47 -1.85 3.75
C ILE A 52 -2.03 -2.35 3.87
N LEU A 53 -1.07 -1.44 3.93
CA LEU A 53 0.34 -1.83 4.00
C LEU A 53 0.66 -2.64 5.24
N SER A 54 0.06 -2.31 6.38
CA SER A 54 0.34 -3.02 7.62
C SER A 54 -0.15 -4.46 7.61
N GLU A 55 -1.02 -4.83 6.69
CA GLU A 55 -1.43 -6.22 6.52
C GLU A 55 -0.39 -7.03 5.73
N PHE A 56 0.49 -6.37 5.01
CA PHE A 56 1.52 -7.03 4.21
C PHE A 56 2.91 -6.92 4.82
N GLY A 57 3.06 -6.16 5.89
CA GLY A 57 4.34 -6.00 6.53
C GLY A 57 4.29 -4.98 7.65
N LYS A 58 5.45 -4.52 8.07
CA LYS A 58 5.57 -3.53 9.13
C LYS A 58 5.78 -2.15 8.54
N VAL A 59 4.99 -1.18 8.99
CA VAL A 59 5.05 0.20 8.52
C VAL A 59 5.38 1.10 9.70
N ASP A 60 6.41 1.94 9.53
CA ASP A 60 6.77 2.97 10.50
C ASP A 60 6.72 4.31 9.80
N VAL A 61 6.10 5.30 10.45
CA VAL A 61 6.00 6.66 9.93
C VAL A 61 6.57 7.60 10.98
N LYS A 62 7.73 8.17 10.69
CA LYS A 62 8.35 9.19 11.54
C LYS A 62 8.75 10.36 10.65
N ILE A 63 10.06 10.55 10.44
CA ILE A 63 10.55 11.56 9.51
C ILE A 63 10.38 11.07 8.08
N GLU A 64 10.57 9.76 7.87
CA GLU A 64 10.34 9.12 6.59
C GLU A 64 9.52 7.85 6.80
N VAL A 65 8.88 7.38 5.75
CA VAL A 65 8.06 6.17 5.80
C VAL A 65 8.94 4.96 5.49
N THR A 66 8.92 3.97 6.38
CA THR A 66 9.60 2.71 6.11
C THR A 66 8.58 1.59 6.04
N PHE A 67 8.78 0.67 5.12
CA PHE A 67 7.90 -0.48 4.94
C PHE A 67 8.77 -1.73 4.83
N THR A 68 8.50 -2.69 5.70
CA THR A 68 9.20 -3.98 5.72
C THR A 68 8.19 -5.06 5.36
N PRO A 69 8.17 -5.54 4.12
CA PRO A 69 7.24 -6.59 3.72
C PRO A 69 7.51 -7.89 4.50
N ASN A 70 6.46 -8.60 4.77
CA ASN A 70 6.57 -9.92 5.41
C ASN A 70 7.17 -10.95 4.45
#